data_47493990fc7d2453f571f0623eb32761
#
_entry.id   47493990fc7d2453f571f0623eb32761
#
_cell.length_a   1.000
_cell.length_b   1.000
_cell.length_c   1.000
_cell.angle_alpha   90.00
_cell.angle_beta   90.00
_cell.angle_gamma   90.00
#
_symmetry.space_group_name_H-M   'P 1'
#
loop_
_entity.id
_entity.type
_entity.pdbx_description
1 polymer ?
#
loop_
_entity_poly.entity_id
_entity_poly.type
_entity_poly.pdbx_seq_one_letter_code
_entity_poly.pdbx_strand_id
1 'polypeptide(L)'
;MSNVYIIGVGMTPLGKHLAKSVKQLTAEAVDAALADAGIGRQAIEAAWFCNTRQGVLEGQHGVRGQAALRAYGFEGIPIFNTDNACASSSSGLMQAFAALRAGIYDTALVVGTEKMNFPEKRDQMFEAFKGSWDRDLAEEHLRTLLAAGDGLELSPEAAAAEAGERSVFMDIYAAQARFHMKTFGTTQRQIAAVAAKNHTHSSLNPYAQYRFKMTTDEVLADRLVAWPMTRAMCAPMSDGSGALVVASERAIDRLGRRRAVQIRGIGVSSSSNRTMDQYDRHLTRVAAQRCYEMAQAGPEDLDLAELHDASAIAEILHCENVGLCPYGEGGSLVESGATTLGGRLPINVSGGLLSKGHPIGATGAIQLFELVTQLRGEAGERQAPDVRLALAENGGGFHGLEEAACVVTLLERPGSAPHPRRAGDIE
;
A
#
# COMPACT_ATOMS: atom_id res chain seq x y z
N MET A 1 1.42 27.80 5.34
CA MET A 1 2.13 26.58 5.80
C MET A 1 3.08 26.16 4.70
N SER A 2 4.30 25.69 5.04
CA SER A 2 5.31 25.31 4.05
C SER A 2 4.89 24.04 3.31
N ASN A 3 5.12 23.98 1.99
CA ASN A 3 4.93 22.77 1.21
C ASN A 3 6.03 21.75 1.52
N VAL A 4 5.71 20.49 1.29
CA VAL A 4 6.63 19.36 1.48
C VAL A 4 6.67 18.54 0.20
N TYR A 5 7.85 18.05 -0.15
CA TYR A 5 8.10 17.38 -1.42
C TYR A 5 8.86 16.07 -1.23
N ILE A 6 8.60 15.09 -2.07
CA ILE A 6 9.47 13.92 -2.24
C ILE A 6 10.47 14.27 -3.35
N ILE A 7 11.76 14.25 -3.02
CA ILE A 7 12.84 14.62 -3.93
C ILE A 7 13.65 13.43 -4.42
N GLY A 8 13.59 12.32 -3.71
CA GLY A 8 14.25 11.08 -4.10
C GLY A 8 13.48 9.85 -3.65
N VAL A 9 13.49 8.82 -4.48
CA VAL A 9 12.85 7.54 -4.21
C VAL A 9 13.78 6.39 -4.58
N GLY A 10 13.72 5.30 -3.81
CA GLY A 10 14.47 4.09 -4.08
C GLY A 10 13.77 2.87 -3.54
N MET A 11 13.91 1.74 -4.21
CA MET A 11 13.43 0.46 -3.72
C MET A 11 14.32 -0.68 -4.20
N THR A 12 14.26 -1.80 -3.48
CA THR A 12 14.85 -3.07 -3.93
C THR A 12 13.87 -3.81 -4.85
N PRO A 13 14.32 -4.68 -5.75
CA PRO A 13 13.46 -5.71 -6.29
C PRO A 13 12.81 -6.50 -5.15
N LEU A 14 11.52 -6.84 -5.32
CA LEU A 14 10.77 -7.60 -4.31
C LEU A 14 10.87 -9.09 -4.57
N GLY A 15 10.88 -9.90 -3.51
CA GLY A 15 10.97 -11.35 -3.65
C GLY A 15 11.46 -12.05 -2.40
N LYS A 16 12.11 -13.21 -2.59
CA LYS A 16 12.71 -14.00 -1.50
C LYS A 16 14.21 -13.70 -1.43
N HIS A 17 14.61 -12.78 -0.59
CA HIS A 17 16.01 -12.39 -0.41
C HIS A 17 16.68 -13.18 0.73
N LEU A 18 16.78 -14.51 0.61
CA LEU A 18 17.24 -15.39 1.68
C LEU A 18 18.63 -15.04 2.21
N ALA A 19 19.53 -14.57 1.33
CA ALA A 19 20.90 -14.20 1.69
C ALA A 19 21.09 -12.77 2.22
N LYS A 20 20.07 -11.91 2.11
CA LYS A 20 20.17 -10.50 2.53
C LYS A 20 19.58 -10.29 3.92
N SER A 21 20.25 -9.49 4.73
CA SER A 21 19.74 -8.99 6.01
C SER A 21 18.83 -7.75 5.81
N VAL A 22 18.06 -7.42 6.85
CA VAL A 22 17.31 -6.14 6.90
C VAL A 22 18.24 -4.95 6.66
N LYS A 23 19.46 -4.96 7.21
CA LYS A 23 20.45 -3.89 7.02
C LYS A 23 20.87 -3.72 5.56
N GLN A 24 21.10 -4.81 4.84
CA GLN A 24 21.49 -4.78 3.43
C GLN A 24 20.34 -4.30 2.53
N LEU A 25 19.12 -4.81 2.76
CA LEU A 25 17.93 -4.33 2.03
C LEU A 25 17.68 -2.83 2.27
N THR A 26 17.82 -2.38 3.53
CA THR A 26 17.71 -0.96 3.88
C THR A 26 18.75 -0.12 3.14
N ALA A 27 20.01 -0.54 3.17
CA ALA A 27 21.10 0.18 2.52
C ALA A 27 20.87 0.35 1.01
N GLU A 28 20.47 -0.72 0.32
CA GLU A 28 20.20 -0.68 -1.13
C GLU A 28 19.10 0.33 -1.50
N ALA A 29 17.98 0.33 -0.77
CA ALA A 29 16.90 1.27 -1.03
C ALA A 29 17.29 2.71 -0.70
N VAL A 30 18.03 2.92 0.39
CA VAL A 30 18.50 4.25 0.81
C VAL A 30 19.54 4.80 -0.16
N ASP A 31 20.49 3.97 -0.63
CA ASP A 31 21.45 4.38 -1.66
C ASP A 31 20.74 4.84 -2.93
N ALA A 32 19.77 4.08 -3.39
CA ALA A 32 18.98 4.44 -4.57
C ALA A 32 18.21 5.76 -4.36
N ALA A 33 17.58 5.96 -3.19
CA ALA A 33 16.83 7.17 -2.91
C ALA A 33 17.72 8.43 -2.79
N LEU A 34 18.89 8.30 -2.16
CA LEU A 34 19.86 9.40 -2.06
C LEU A 34 20.45 9.75 -3.43
N ALA A 35 20.77 8.74 -4.25
CA ALA A 35 21.25 8.93 -5.61
C ALA A 35 20.20 9.61 -6.49
N ASP A 36 18.93 9.20 -6.37
CA ASP A 36 17.81 9.79 -7.09
C ASP A 36 17.55 11.25 -6.66
N ALA A 37 17.72 11.56 -5.38
CA ALA A 37 17.65 12.93 -4.85
C ALA A 37 18.89 13.77 -5.20
N GLY A 38 20.00 13.18 -5.61
CA GLY A 38 21.27 13.87 -5.86
C GLY A 38 21.93 14.45 -4.60
N ILE A 39 21.69 13.87 -3.42
CA ILE A 39 22.25 14.33 -2.14
C ILE A 39 23.00 13.22 -1.40
N GLY A 40 23.90 13.62 -0.52
CA GLY A 40 24.59 12.70 0.38
C GLY A 40 23.84 12.47 1.70
N ARG A 41 24.22 11.41 2.42
CA ARG A 41 23.66 11.07 3.75
C ARG A 41 23.69 12.22 4.76
N GLN A 42 24.76 13.02 4.72
CA GLN A 42 24.98 14.16 5.61
C GLN A 42 23.94 15.29 5.42
N ALA A 43 23.17 15.27 4.33
CA ALA A 43 22.08 16.21 4.11
C ALA A 43 20.78 15.81 4.84
N ILE A 44 20.69 14.58 5.35
CA ILE A 44 19.51 14.08 6.07
C ILE A 44 19.61 14.51 7.55
N GLU A 45 18.58 15.22 8.01
CA GLU A 45 18.51 15.77 9.37
C GLU A 45 17.75 14.85 10.35
N ALA A 46 16.84 14.00 9.85
CA ALA A 46 16.10 13.03 10.64
C ALA A 46 15.67 11.83 9.77
N ALA A 47 15.45 10.67 10.40
CA ALA A 47 15.00 9.46 9.71
C ALA A 47 13.85 8.77 10.43
N TRP A 48 12.91 8.22 9.66
CA TRP A 48 11.83 7.34 10.09
C TRP A 48 12.07 5.95 9.51
N PHE A 49 12.28 4.99 10.39
CA PHE A 49 12.48 3.59 10.03
C PHE A 49 11.22 2.78 10.34
N CYS A 50 10.69 2.09 9.33
CA CYS A 50 9.41 1.43 9.36
C CYS A 50 9.61 -0.08 9.12
N ASN A 51 9.25 -0.87 10.13
CA ASN A 51 9.40 -2.32 10.11
C ASN A 51 8.50 -2.97 11.16
N THR A 52 7.95 -4.14 10.88
CA THR A 52 6.95 -4.78 11.74
C THR A 52 7.40 -6.14 12.25
N ARG A 53 8.04 -6.97 11.42
CA ARG A 53 8.23 -8.41 11.70
C ARG A 53 9.60 -8.78 12.25
N GLN A 54 10.56 -7.87 12.21
CA GLN A 54 11.93 -8.16 12.66
C GLN A 54 12.00 -8.60 14.12
N GLY A 55 11.13 -8.04 14.98
CA GLY A 55 11.04 -8.45 16.38
C GLY A 55 10.72 -9.94 16.55
N VAL A 56 9.71 -10.43 15.85
CA VAL A 56 9.27 -11.83 15.94
C VAL A 56 10.22 -12.77 15.20
N LEU A 57 10.69 -12.39 14.00
CA LEU A 57 11.45 -13.29 13.13
C LEU A 57 12.95 -13.31 13.43
N GLU A 58 13.52 -12.19 13.89
CA GLU A 58 14.96 -12.04 14.14
C GLU A 58 15.32 -11.65 15.58
N GLY A 59 14.32 -11.42 16.46
CA GLY A 59 14.54 -11.03 17.85
C GLY A 59 14.90 -9.56 18.05
N GLN A 60 14.94 -8.73 17.01
CA GLN A 60 15.22 -7.29 17.10
C GLN A 60 13.93 -6.53 17.44
N HIS A 61 13.48 -6.61 18.69
CA HIS A 61 12.22 -5.99 19.14
C HIS A 61 12.29 -4.46 19.24
N GLY A 62 13.41 -3.91 19.68
CA GLY A 62 13.60 -2.46 19.87
C GLY A 62 14.68 -1.88 18.97
N VAL A 63 14.71 -0.55 18.84
CA VAL A 63 15.75 0.24 18.15
C VAL A 63 16.13 -0.27 16.76
N ARG A 64 15.16 -0.79 16.02
CA ARG A 64 15.36 -1.43 14.70
C ARG A 64 15.99 -0.48 13.70
N GLY A 65 15.52 0.77 13.66
CA GLY A 65 16.05 1.81 12.79
C GLY A 65 17.48 2.22 13.14
N GLN A 66 17.79 2.37 14.44
CA GLN A 66 19.14 2.66 14.88
C GLN A 66 20.09 1.52 14.48
N ALA A 67 19.66 0.27 14.66
CA ALA A 67 20.45 -0.90 14.27
C ALA A 67 20.71 -0.98 12.76
N ALA A 68 19.73 -0.61 11.93
CA ALA A 68 19.86 -0.63 10.48
C ALA A 68 20.64 0.58 9.94
N LEU A 69 20.22 1.79 10.29
CA LEU A 69 20.73 3.02 9.70
C LEU A 69 22.11 3.41 10.26
N ARG A 70 22.38 3.15 11.56
CA ARG A 70 23.72 3.36 12.12
C ARG A 70 24.78 2.48 11.43
N ALA A 71 24.44 1.22 11.15
CA ALA A 71 25.33 0.31 10.41
C ALA A 71 25.62 0.82 9.00
N TYR A 72 24.73 1.62 8.42
CA TYR A 72 24.88 2.24 7.10
C TYR A 72 25.55 3.63 7.15
N GLY A 73 25.84 4.17 8.34
CA GLY A 73 26.61 5.40 8.55
C GLY A 73 25.77 6.66 8.80
N PHE A 74 24.50 6.52 9.23
CA PHE A 74 23.77 7.65 9.79
C PHE A 74 24.12 7.82 11.26
N GLU A 75 24.74 8.93 11.60
CA GLU A 75 25.22 9.24 12.95
C GLU A 75 24.71 10.60 13.42
N GLY A 76 24.34 10.68 14.69
CA GLY A 76 23.99 11.94 15.36
C GLY A 76 22.64 12.55 14.97
N ILE A 77 21.88 11.92 14.08
CA ILE A 77 20.52 12.37 13.71
C ILE A 77 19.46 11.62 14.51
N PRO A 78 18.28 12.22 14.75
CA PRO A 78 17.13 11.52 15.30
C PRO A 78 16.66 10.40 14.36
N ILE A 79 16.43 9.20 14.91
CA ILE A 79 15.88 8.06 14.20
C ILE A 79 14.63 7.58 14.96
N PHE A 80 13.49 7.66 14.30
CA PHE A 80 12.20 7.23 14.82
C PHE A 80 11.84 5.86 14.26
N ASN A 81 11.26 4.98 15.09
CA ASN A 81 10.76 3.67 14.68
C ASN A 81 9.24 3.73 14.59
N THR A 82 8.69 3.35 13.45
CA THR A 82 7.25 3.39 13.19
C THR A 82 6.75 1.98 12.88
N ASP A 83 5.65 1.58 13.55
CA ASP A 83 4.98 0.31 13.33
C ASP A 83 3.45 0.52 13.38
N ASN A 84 2.81 0.47 12.22
CA ASN A 84 1.37 0.40 11.98
C ASN A 84 1.10 -0.72 10.96
N ALA A 85 1.73 -1.87 11.18
CA ALA A 85 1.68 -3.02 10.28
C ALA A 85 1.97 -2.60 8.82
N CYS A 86 1.12 -2.93 7.84
CA CYS A 86 1.35 -2.60 6.44
C CYS A 86 1.37 -1.08 6.16
N ALA A 87 0.72 -0.26 6.99
CA ALA A 87 0.72 1.20 6.88
C ALA A 87 1.94 1.88 7.54
N SER A 88 2.97 1.12 7.96
CA SER A 88 4.11 1.67 8.72
C SER A 88 4.85 2.76 7.97
N SER A 89 5.25 2.56 6.72
CA SER A 89 6.02 3.57 5.98
C SER A 89 5.20 4.77 5.54
N SER A 90 3.90 4.61 5.29
CA SER A 90 2.98 5.73 5.07
C SER A 90 2.78 6.54 6.36
N SER A 91 2.70 5.87 7.53
CA SER A 91 2.66 6.55 8.84
C SER A 91 3.96 7.27 9.16
N GLY A 92 5.10 6.68 8.80
CA GLY A 92 6.41 7.33 8.89
C GLY A 92 6.48 8.58 8.01
N LEU A 93 5.94 8.52 6.79
CA LEU A 93 5.82 9.70 5.92
C LEU A 93 4.96 10.78 6.52
N MET A 94 3.79 10.44 7.11
CA MET A 94 2.93 11.42 7.77
C MET A 94 3.65 12.14 8.91
N GLN A 95 4.41 11.42 9.73
CA GLN A 95 5.20 12.00 10.82
C GLN A 95 6.31 12.92 10.28
N ALA A 96 7.05 12.48 9.26
CA ALA A 96 8.06 13.28 8.58
C ALA A 96 7.44 14.54 7.95
N PHE A 97 6.32 14.39 7.23
CA PHE A 97 5.57 15.50 6.65
C PHE A 97 5.19 16.55 7.70
N ALA A 98 4.65 16.13 8.84
CA ALA A 98 4.29 17.02 9.93
C ALA A 98 5.51 17.77 10.49
N ALA A 99 6.63 17.08 10.71
CA ALA A 99 7.86 17.64 11.23
C ALA A 99 8.49 18.68 10.27
N LEU A 100 8.51 18.37 8.96
CA LEU A 100 9.02 19.28 7.92
C LEU A 100 8.09 20.50 7.77
N ARG A 101 6.78 20.29 7.79
CA ARG A 101 5.79 21.36 7.68
C ARG A 101 5.81 22.31 8.87
N ALA A 102 6.15 21.79 10.05
CA ALA A 102 6.36 22.57 11.28
C ALA A 102 7.74 23.28 11.31
N GLY A 103 8.62 23.00 10.34
CA GLY A 103 9.96 23.60 10.27
C GLY A 103 10.96 23.03 11.28
N ILE A 104 10.69 21.84 11.84
CA ILE A 104 11.62 21.17 12.77
C ILE A 104 12.84 20.66 12.00
N TYR A 105 12.62 20.11 10.80
CA TYR A 105 13.64 19.64 9.87
C TYR A 105 13.39 20.19 8.49
N ASP A 106 14.45 20.26 7.67
CA ASP A 106 14.38 20.63 6.25
C ASP A 106 14.45 19.42 5.32
N THR A 107 15.15 18.36 5.74
CA THR A 107 15.31 17.12 4.99
C THR A 107 15.14 15.91 5.88
N ALA A 108 14.44 14.91 5.38
CA ALA A 108 14.17 13.69 6.11
C ALA A 108 14.27 12.44 5.21
N LEU A 109 14.62 11.32 5.82
CA LEU A 109 14.57 10.00 5.22
C LEU A 109 13.39 9.22 5.83
N VAL A 110 12.53 8.65 4.98
CA VAL A 110 11.55 7.65 5.39
C VAL A 110 11.92 6.35 4.69
N VAL A 111 12.17 5.30 5.45
CA VAL A 111 12.53 3.99 4.89
C VAL A 111 11.75 2.88 5.55
N GLY A 112 11.08 2.09 4.74
CA GLY A 112 10.41 0.84 5.15
C GLY A 112 11.22 -0.36 4.67
N THR A 113 11.47 -1.31 5.55
CA THR A 113 12.18 -2.56 5.21
C THR A 113 11.50 -3.72 5.89
N GLU A 114 11.21 -4.77 5.13
CA GLU A 114 10.69 -6.00 5.70
C GLU A 114 11.43 -7.22 5.15
N LYS A 115 11.75 -8.16 6.04
CA LYS A 115 12.25 -9.48 5.69
C LYS A 115 11.37 -10.52 6.35
N MET A 116 10.68 -11.31 5.52
CA MET A 116 9.66 -12.26 5.96
C MET A 116 9.99 -13.70 5.58
N ASN A 117 10.87 -13.92 4.60
CA ASN A 117 11.17 -15.25 4.09
C ASN A 117 12.31 -15.89 4.89
N PHE A 118 11.91 -16.77 5.83
CA PHE A 118 12.77 -17.63 6.64
C PHE A 118 12.25 -19.06 6.54
N PRO A 119 12.69 -19.84 5.54
CA PRO A 119 12.18 -21.21 5.31
C PRO A 119 12.24 -22.11 6.56
N GLU A 120 13.26 -21.89 7.40
CA GLU A 120 13.49 -22.63 8.65
C GLU A 120 12.57 -22.19 9.81
N LYS A 121 11.81 -21.10 9.65
CA LYS A 121 10.93 -20.52 10.68
C LYS A 121 9.47 -20.40 10.21
N ARG A 122 9.01 -21.36 9.41
CA ARG A 122 7.69 -21.29 8.75
C ARG A 122 6.54 -20.98 9.73
N ASP A 123 6.48 -21.67 10.86
CA ASP A 123 5.42 -21.49 11.85
C ASP A 123 5.48 -20.07 12.46
N GLN A 124 6.70 -19.55 12.72
CA GLN A 124 6.89 -18.18 13.21
C GLN A 124 6.47 -17.14 12.18
N MET A 125 6.65 -17.41 10.88
CA MET A 125 6.19 -16.50 9.81
C MET A 125 4.66 -16.36 9.84
N PHE A 126 3.91 -17.44 10.03
CA PHE A 126 2.44 -17.37 10.16
C PHE A 126 2.01 -16.74 11.48
N GLU A 127 2.66 -17.09 12.60
CA GLU A 127 2.36 -16.49 13.90
C GLU A 127 2.63 -14.99 13.92
N ALA A 128 3.64 -14.51 13.18
CA ALA A 128 3.94 -13.10 13.06
C ALA A 128 2.78 -12.27 12.50
N PHE A 129 1.92 -12.85 11.64
CA PHE A 129 0.74 -12.14 11.12
C PHE A 129 -0.29 -11.86 12.21
N LYS A 130 -0.47 -12.77 13.17
CA LYS A 130 -1.44 -12.60 14.27
C LYS A 130 -1.12 -11.41 15.17
N GLY A 131 0.14 -10.94 15.20
CA GLY A 131 0.56 -9.75 15.94
C GLY A 131 0.10 -8.41 15.37
N SER A 132 -0.56 -8.39 14.20
CA SER A 132 -1.18 -7.20 13.63
C SER A 132 -2.68 -7.13 13.82
N TRP A 133 -3.20 -7.84 14.79
CA TRP A 133 -4.60 -7.89 15.18
C TRP A 133 -4.73 -7.73 16.69
N ASP A 134 -5.85 -7.21 17.16
CA ASP A 134 -6.17 -7.24 18.58
C ASP A 134 -6.31 -8.70 19.04
N ARG A 135 -5.34 -9.18 19.82
CA ARG A 135 -5.26 -10.59 20.22
C ARG A 135 -6.41 -11.01 21.13
N ASP A 136 -6.92 -10.09 21.94
CA ASP A 136 -7.99 -10.37 22.92
C ASP A 136 -9.36 -10.48 22.23
N LEU A 137 -9.57 -9.76 21.13
CA LEU A 137 -10.85 -9.69 20.40
C LEU A 137 -10.82 -10.42 19.04
N ALA A 138 -9.68 -11.01 18.64
CA ALA A 138 -9.47 -11.60 17.32
C ALA A 138 -10.55 -12.64 16.95
N GLU A 139 -10.89 -13.54 17.86
CA GLU A 139 -11.90 -14.59 17.62
C GLU A 139 -13.31 -14.02 17.47
N GLU A 140 -13.65 -13.00 18.25
CA GLU A 140 -14.94 -12.33 18.18
C GLU A 140 -15.09 -11.57 16.86
N HIS A 141 -14.07 -10.80 16.49
CA HIS A 141 -14.06 -10.05 15.23
C HIS A 141 -14.16 -10.98 14.01
N LEU A 142 -13.39 -12.08 14.00
CA LEU A 142 -13.45 -13.05 12.90
C LEU A 142 -14.84 -13.69 12.82
N ARG A 143 -15.43 -14.09 13.93
CA ARG A 143 -16.78 -14.66 13.97
C ARG A 143 -17.82 -13.68 13.40
N THR A 144 -17.73 -12.40 13.77
CA THR A 144 -18.63 -11.35 13.26
C THR A 144 -18.50 -11.19 11.76
N LEU A 145 -17.27 -11.16 11.24
CA LEU A 145 -17.00 -11.05 9.80
C LEU A 145 -17.51 -12.27 9.02
N LEU A 146 -17.26 -13.48 9.53
CA LEU A 146 -17.72 -14.71 8.88
C LEU A 146 -19.24 -14.75 8.82
N ALA A 147 -19.93 -14.39 9.91
CA ALA A 147 -21.39 -14.35 9.97
C ALA A 147 -21.98 -13.31 8.99
N ALA A 148 -21.30 -12.20 8.71
CA ALA A 148 -21.76 -11.21 7.76
C ALA A 148 -21.86 -11.77 6.32
N GLY A 149 -20.99 -12.72 5.97
CA GLY A 149 -20.98 -13.43 4.70
C GLY A 149 -21.84 -14.71 4.64
N ASP A 150 -22.54 -15.10 5.72
CA ASP A 150 -23.33 -16.32 5.77
C ASP A 150 -24.51 -16.28 4.77
N GLY A 151 -24.87 -17.49 4.31
CA GLY A 151 -26.00 -17.71 3.39
C GLY A 151 -25.61 -17.81 1.89
N LEU A 152 -24.31 -17.74 1.58
CA LEU A 152 -23.81 -18.15 0.27
C LEU A 152 -23.53 -19.66 0.25
N GLU A 153 -24.08 -20.36 -0.77
CA GLU A 153 -23.81 -21.78 -0.94
C GLU A 153 -22.36 -21.99 -1.41
N LEU A 154 -21.61 -22.80 -0.66
CA LEU A 154 -20.26 -23.21 -1.02
C LEU A 154 -20.28 -24.53 -1.81
N SER A 155 -19.50 -24.61 -2.88
CA SER A 155 -19.25 -25.91 -3.52
C SER A 155 -18.47 -26.85 -2.59
N PRO A 156 -18.54 -28.18 -2.78
CA PRO A 156 -17.74 -29.11 -1.98
C PRO A 156 -16.23 -28.82 -1.99
N GLU A 157 -15.71 -28.33 -3.11
CA GLU A 157 -14.30 -27.92 -3.23
C GLU A 157 -13.99 -26.66 -2.42
N ALA A 158 -14.91 -25.68 -2.43
CA ALA A 158 -14.80 -24.48 -1.63
C ALA A 158 -14.81 -24.80 -0.13
N ALA A 159 -15.69 -25.68 0.31
CA ALA A 159 -15.77 -26.15 1.71
C ALA A 159 -14.50 -26.91 2.12
N ALA A 160 -13.93 -27.73 1.22
CA ALA A 160 -12.67 -28.44 1.47
C ALA A 160 -11.46 -27.50 1.60
N ALA A 161 -11.42 -26.40 0.84
CA ALA A 161 -10.36 -25.39 0.93
C ALA A 161 -10.34 -24.66 2.29
N GLU A 162 -11.47 -24.56 2.97
CA GLU A 162 -11.57 -23.96 4.31
C GLU A 162 -10.74 -24.70 5.38
N ALA A 163 -10.38 -25.97 5.17
CA ALA A 163 -9.55 -26.77 6.09
C ALA A 163 -8.03 -26.59 5.91
N GLY A 164 -7.59 -25.79 4.90
CA GLY A 164 -6.17 -25.62 4.57
C GLY A 164 -5.44 -24.63 5.48
N GLU A 165 -4.12 -24.83 5.67
CA GLU A 165 -3.24 -23.87 6.35
C GLU A 165 -3.11 -22.57 5.56
N ARG A 166 -3.43 -21.43 6.17
CA ARG A 166 -3.36 -20.11 5.57
C ARG A 166 -3.18 -19.01 6.62
N SER A 167 -2.83 -17.80 6.17
CA SER A 167 -2.86 -16.63 7.02
C SER A 167 -4.30 -16.28 7.40
N VAL A 168 -4.55 -15.92 8.65
CA VAL A 168 -5.84 -15.45 9.15
C VAL A 168 -6.37 -14.25 8.33
N PHE A 169 -5.51 -13.44 7.75
CA PHE A 169 -5.92 -12.35 6.86
C PHE A 169 -6.66 -12.83 5.62
N MET A 170 -6.37 -14.06 5.14
CA MET A 170 -7.12 -14.64 4.01
C MET A 170 -8.55 -15.00 4.41
N ASP A 171 -8.79 -15.40 5.65
CA ASP A 171 -10.14 -15.60 6.18
C ASP A 171 -10.91 -14.28 6.27
N ILE A 172 -10.25 -13.22 6.73
CA ILE A 172 -10.81 -11.87 6.80
C ILE A 172 -11.23 -11.38 5.41
N TYR A 173 -10.31 -11.40 4.44
CA TYR A 173 -10.62 -10.96 3.08
C TYR A 173 -11.67 -11.83 2.40
N ALA A 174 -11.66 -13.13 2.63
CA ALA A 174 -12.69 -14.03 2.13
C ALA A 174 -14.07 -13.71 2.73
N ALA A 175 -14.13 -13.37 4.02
CA ALA A 175 -15.37 -12.96 4.68
C ALA A 175 -15.88 -11.61 4.13
N GLN A 176 -15.01 -10.64 3.93
CA GLN A 176 -15.34 -9.35 3.29
C GLN A 176 -15.82 -9.56 1.85
N ALA A 177 -15.16 -10.45 1.08
CA ALA A 177 -15.59 -10.79 -0.27
C ALA A 177 -17.00 -11.42 -0.27
N ARG A 178 -17.27 -12.38 0.61
CA ARG A 178 -18.59 -13.00 0.74
C ARG A 178 -19.67 -11.99 1.14
N PHE A 179 -19.37 -11.10 2.06
CA PHE A 179 -20.29 -10.01 2.43
C PHE A 179 -20.60 -9.13 1.21
N HIS A 180 -19.60 -8.73 0.45
CA HIS A 180 -19.74 -7.87 -0.72
C HIS A 180 -20.51 -8.57 -1.85
N MET A 181 -20.23 -9.87 -2.09
CA MET A 181 -20.97 -10.70 -3.04
C MET A 181 -22.45 -10.80 -2.65
N LYS A 182 -22.75 -11.03 -1.38
CA LYS A 182 -24.11 -11.14 -0.86
C LYS A 182 -24.88 -9.83 -0.94
N THR A 183 -24.22 -8.71 -0.61
CA THR A 183 -24.85 -7.40 -0.47
C THR A 183 -25.05 -6.71 -1.82
N PHE A 184 -24.06 -6.80 -2.71
CA PHE A 184 -24.02 -6.04 -3.95
C PHE A 184 -24.02 -6.92 -5.22
N GLY A 185 -23.94 -8.24 -5.07
CA GLY A 185 -23.91 -9.15 -6.22
C GLY A 185 -22.56 -9.24 -6.93
N THR A 186 -21.49 -8.73 -6.32
CA THR A 186 -20.13 -8.89 -6.86
C THR A 186 -19.81 -10.36 -7.13
N THR A 187 -19.24 -10.64 -8.27
CA THR A 187 -18.95 -12.01 -8.70
C THR A 187 -17.49 -12.39 -8.41
N GLN A 188 -17.22 -13.68 -8.23
CA GLN A 188 -15.85 -14.19 -8.15
C GLN A 188 -15.03 -13.80 -9.38
N ARG A 189 -15.66 -13.71 -10.57
CA ARG A 189 -15.02 -13.31 -11.81
C ARG A 189 -14.54 -11.86 -11.78
N GLN A 190 -15.31 -10.95 -11.21
CA GLN A 190 -14.89 -9.55 -11.01
C GLN A 190 -13.71 -9.45 -10.06
N ILE A 191 -13.69 -10.23 -8.98
CA ILE A 191 -12.55 -10.31 -8.06
C ILE A 191 -11.32 -10.90 -8.78
N ALA A 192 -11.49 -11.94 -9.60
CA ALA A 192 -10.41 -12.52 -10.40
C ALA A 192 -9.84 -11.56 -11.45
N ALA A 193 -10.69 -10.69 -12.02
CA ALA A 193 -10.25 -9.67 -12.98
C ALA A 193 -9.25 -8.67 -12.38
N VAL A 194 -9.38 -8.33 -11.09
CA VAL A 194 -8.37 -7.52 -10.37
C VAL A 194 -7.00 -8.19 -10.43
N ALA A 195 -6.93 -9.48 -10.05
CA ALA A 195 -5.67 -10.21 -10.03
C ALA A 195 -5.07 -10.36 -11.43
N ALA A 196 -5.88 -10.67 -12.43
CA ALA A 196 -5.44 -10.78 -13.84
C ALA A 196 -4.85 -9.44 -14.35
N LYS A 197 -5.51 -8.32 -14.03
CA LYS A 197 -5.04 -6.97 -14.33
C LYS A 197 -3.69 -6.70 -13.66
N ASN A 198 -3.58 -6.95 -12.36
CA ASN A 198 -2.38 -6.67 -11.58
C ASN A 198 -1.19 -7.55 -12.01
N HIS A 199 -1.41 -8.82 -12.37
CA HIS A 199 -0.39 -9.66 -13.02
C HIS A 199 0.04 -9.13 -14.40
N THR A 200 -0.86 -8.56 -15.16
CA THR A 200 -0.53 -7.91 -16.43
C THR A 200 0.34 -6.67 -16.21
N HIS A 201 -0.01 -5.82 -15.26
CA HIS A 201 0.75 -4.63 -14.89
C HIS A 201 2.16 -5.00 -14.39
N SER A 202 2.27 -5.94 -13.46
CA SER A 202 3.55 -6.35 -12.88
C SER A 202 4.51 -6.98 -13.90
N SER A 203 4.00 -7.56 -14.99
CA SER A 203 4.85 -8.11 -16.05
C SER A 203 5.76 -7.04 -16.69
N LEU A 204 5.37 -5.77 -16.62
CA LEU A 204 6.12 -4.60 -17.08
C LEU A 204 7.03 -3.98 -16.00
N ASN A 205 6.92 -4.44 -14.74
CA ASN A 205 7.64 -3.85 -13.62
C ASN A 205 8.91 -4.65 -13.27
N PRO A 206 10.13 -4.10 -13.47
CA PRO A 206 11.38 -4.79 -13.17
C PRO A 206 11.58 -5.09 -11.68
N TYR A 207 10.87 -4.40 -10.80
CA TYR A 207 10.96 -4.58 -9.33
C TYR A 207 9.97 -5.62 -8.80
N ALA A 208 9.03 -6.10 -9.63
CA ALA A 208 7.97 -7.00 -9.19
C ALA A 208 8.48 -8.43 -8.92
N GLN A 209 7.93 -9.06 -7.88
CA GLN A 209 8.20 -10.45 -7.51
C GLN A 209 7.64 -11.42 -8.55
N TYR A 210 6.42 -11.18 -9.04
CA TYR A 210 5.79 -11.95 -10.11
C TYR A 210 5.75 -11.09 -11.37
N ARG A 211 6.36 -11.61 -12.45
CA ARG A 211 6.50 -10.90 -13.73
C ARG A 211 5.92 -11.71 -14.89
N PHE A 212 4.77 -12.31 -14.67
CA PHE A 212 4.04 -13.07 -15.68
C PHE A 212 2.58 -12.62 -15.72
N LYS A 213 1.98 -12.71 -16.88
CA LYS A 213 0.56 -12.42 -17.10
C LYS A 213 -0.29 -13.61 -16.71
N MET A 214 -1.50 -13.33 -16.24
CA MET A 214 -2.58 -14.30 -16.04
C MET A 214 -3.87 -13.76 -16.63
N THR A 215 -4.64 -14.62 -17.26
CA THR A 215 -6.02 -14.33 -17.65
C THR A 215 -6.95 -14.51 -16.45
N THR A 216 -8.14 -13.93 -16.50
CA THR A 216 -9.17 -14.12 -15.46
C THR A 216 -9.52 -15.59 -15.27
N ASP A 217 -9.56 -16.38 -16.35
CA ASP A 217 -9.86 -17.82 -16.28
C ASP A 217 -8.73 -18.61 -15.60
N GLU A 218 -7.46 -18.26 -15.86
CA GLU A 218 -6.31 -18.87 -15.17
C GLU A 218 -6.29 -18.51 -13.67
N VAL A 219 -6.68 -17.29 -13.30
CA VAL A 219 -6.83 -16.87 -11.90
C VAL A 219 -7.94 -17.68 -11.20
N LEU A 220 -9.08 -17.86 -11.86
CA LEU A 220 -10.20 -18.67 -11.33
C LEU A 220 -9.83 -20.14 -11.18
N ALA A 221 -9.03 -20.68 -12.09
CA ALA A 221 -8.59 -22.08 -12.08
C ALA A 221 -7.42 -22.34 -11.10
N ASP A 222 -6.83 -21.30 -10.51
CA ASP A 222 -5.76 -21.48 -9.52
C ASP A 222 -6.30 -22.07 -8.22
N ARG A 223 -5.39 -22.61 -7.39
CA ARG A 223 -5.73 -23.25 -6.12
C ARG A 223 -6.52 -22.32 -5.19
N LEU A 224 -7.67 -22.77 -4.70
CA LEU A 224 -8.42 -22.08 -3.65
C LEU A 224 -7.60 -21.96 -2.35
N VAL A 225 -7.70 -20.83 -1.71
CA VAL A 225 -7.07 -20.53 -0.40
C VAL A 225 -8.14 -20.40 0.67
N ALA A 226 -9.11 -19.51 0.47
CA ALA A 226 -10.33 -19.33 1.26
C ALA A 226 -11.39 -18.78 0.30
N TRP A 227 -12.47 -19.50 0.07
CA TRP A 227 -13.45 -19.09 -0.93
C TRP A 227 -14.05 -17.68 -0.66
N PRO A 228 -14.14 -16.78 -1.66
CA PRO A 228 -13.95 -17.00 -3.10
C PRO A 228 -12.50 -16.79 -3.62
N MET A 229 -11.51 -16.69 -2.72
CA MET A 229 -10.14 -16.31 -3.05
C MET A 229 -9.31 -17.51 -3.51
N THR A 230 -8.73 -17.42 -4.71
CA THR A 230 -7.65 -18.31 -5.17
C THR A 230 -6.28 -17.76 -4.76
N ARG A 231 -5.22 -18.58 -4.90
CA ARG A 231 -3.86 -18.15 -4.57
C ARG A 231 -3.41 -16.92 -5.36
N ALA A 232 -3.77 -16.81 -6.63
CA ALA A 232 -3.45 -15.65 -7.47
C ALA A 232 -4.17 -14.35 -7.02
N MET A 233 -5.22 -14.46 -6.21
CA MET A 233 -5.95 -13.33 -5.63
C MET A 233 -5.39 -12.88 -4.27
N CYS A 234 -4.24 -13.43 -3.83
CA CYS A 234 -3.62 -13.16 -2.54
C CYS A 234 -2.18 -12.66 -2.72
N ALA A 235 -1.82 -11.60 -2.02
CA ALA A 235 -0.46 -11.07 -2.07
C ALA A 235 0.57 -12.08 -1.54
N PRO A 236 1.73 -12.23 -2.20
CA PRO A 236 2.78 -13.11 -1.72
C PRO A 236 3.52 -12.50 -0.52
N MET A 237 4.09 -13.34 0.31
CA MET A 237 5.10 -12.91 1.29
C MET A 237 6.35 -12.44 0.54
N SER A 238 6.78 -11.22 0.82
CA SER A 238 7.90 -10.58 0.13
C SER A 238 8.92 -10.01 1.11
N ASP A 239 10.18 -10.11 0.74
CA ASP A 239 11.26 -9.32 1.32
C ASP A 239 11.50 -8.11 0.43
N GLY A 240 11.85 -6.97 1.02
CA GLY A 240 12.20 -5.78 0.27
C GLY A 240 12.24 -4.52 1.12
N SER A 241 12.69 -3.45 0.50
CA SER A 241 12.79 -2.13 1.11
C SER A 241 12.38 -1.04 0.12
N GLY A 242 11.77 0.02 0.64
CA GLY A 242 11.48 1.26 -0.08
C GLY A 242 11.89 2.46 0.75
N ALA A 243 12.50 3.46 0.12
CA ALA A 243 13.01 4.66 0.77
C ALA A 243 12.57 5.93 0.02
N LEU A 244 12.27 6.97 0.78
CA LEU A 244 11.86 8.28 0.30
C LEU A 244 12.75 9.35 0.95
N VAL A 245 13.30 10.25 0.16
CA VAL A 245 13.91 11.49 0.63
C VAL A 245 12.87 12.59 0.53
N VAL A 246 12.53 13.20 1.66
CA VAL A 246 11.50 14.21 1.79
C VAL A 246 12.13 15.55 2.15
N ALA A 247 11.67 16.64 1.55
CA ALA A 247 12.23 17.97 1.74
C ALA A 247 11.15 19.04 1.95
N SER A 248 11.45 20.02 2.80
CA SER A 248 10.65 21.23 2.98
C SER A 248 10.76 22.15 1.77
N GLU A 249 9.84 23.09 1.62
CA GLU A 249 9.93 24.18 0.61
C GLU A 249 11.29 24.91 0.70
N ARG A 250 11.73 25.16 1.91
CA ARG A 250 13.01 25.86 2.17
C ARG A 250 14.23 25.06 1.68
N ALA A 251 14.19 23.73 1.78
CA ALA A 251 15.25 22.87 1.24
C ALA A 251 15.20 22.81 -0.30
N ILE A 252 14.00 22.76 -0.88
CA ILE A 252 13.79 22.73 -2.34
C ILE A 252 14.38 23.96 -3.02
N ASP A 253 14.29 25.15 -2.41
CA ASP A 253 14.85 26.37 -2.98
C ASP A 253 16.39 26.31 -3.09
N ARG A 254 17.05 25.47 -2.27
CA ARG A 254 18.50 25.20 -2.33
C ARG A 254 18.87 24.03 -3.21
N LEU A 255 18.05 22.96 -3.23
CA LEU A 255 18.32 21.70 -3.90
C LEU A 255 17.80 21.64 -5.35
N GLY A 256 16.85 22.52 -5.70
CA GLY A 256 16.22 22.58 -7.02
C GLY A 256 14.88 21.84 -7.09
N ARG A 257 13.94 22.38 -7.87
CA ARG A 257 12.54 21.90 -7.95
C ARG A 257 12.27 20.87 -9.04
N ARG A 258 13.18 20.69 -9.99
CA ARG A 258 12.88 20.04 -11.28
C ARG A 258 12.25 18.66 -11.20
N ARG A 259 12.63 17.85 -10.19
CA ARG A 259 12.14 16.47 -10.02
C ARG A 259 11.36 16.27 -8.72
N ALA A 260 11.14 17.37 -7.97
CA ALA A 260 10.43 17.31 -6.70
C ALA A 260 8.94 17.09 -6.93
N VAL A 261 8.35 16.08 -6.30
CA VAL A 261 6.91 15.78 -6.35
C VAL A 261 6.28 16.28 -5.06
N GLN A 262 5.24 17.12 -5.18
CA GLN A 262 4.61 17.74 -4.02
C GLN A 262 3.66 16.76 -3.31
N ILE A 263 3.72 16.72 -1.98
CA ILE A 263 2.68 16.09 -1.15
C ILE A 263 1.56 17.14 -0.98
N ARG A 264 0.47 16.99 -1.74
CA ARG A 264 -0.67 17.90 -1.72
C ARG A 264 -1.56 17.69 -0.51
N GLY A 265 -1.76 16.45 -0.13
CA GLY A 265 -2.55 16.07 1.01
C GLY A 265 -2.10 14.74 1.59
N ILE A 266 -2.31 14.59 2.89
CA ILE A 266 -2.13 13.34 3.59
C ILE A 266 -3.17 13.23 4.69
N GLY A 267 -3.95 12.15 4.69
CA GLY A 267 -4.99 11.87 5.65
C GLY A 267 -4.72 10.56 6.38
N VAL A 268 -5.00 10.53 7.67
CA VAL A 268 -4.78 9.35 8.53
C VAL A 268 -6.04 9.07 9.32
N SER A 269 -6.39 7.80 9.46
CA SER A 269 -7.45 7.33 10.35
C SER A 269 -7.09 6.01 11.00
N SER A 270 -7.70 5.75 12.14
CA SER A 270 -7.72 4.43 12.78
C SER A 270 -9.14 3.86 12.72
N SER A 271 -9.24 2.54 12.90
CA SER A 271 -10.51 1.82 12.93
C SER A 271 -11.52 2.40 13.93
N SER A 272 -12.79 2.14 13.67
CA SER A 272 -13.90 2.55 14.51
C SER A 272 -14.78 1.34 14.89
N ASN A 273 -15.67 1.51 15.88
CA ASN A 273 -16.68 0.52 16.23
C ASN A 273 -17.89 0.65 15.28
N ARG A 274 -17.65 0.60 13.96
CA ARG A 274 -18.71 0.63 12.95
C ARG A 274 -19.32 -0.75 12.72
N THR A 275 -20.52 -0.77 12.19
CA THR A 275 -21.14 -1.97 11.60
C THR A 275 -20.81 -2.07 10.10
N MET A 276 -21.02 -3.23 9.48
CA MET A 276 -20.65 -3.48 8.09
C MET A 276 -21.33 -2.53 7.08
N ASP A 277 -22.52 -2.05 7.40
CA ASP A 277 -23.35 -1.14 6.58
C ASP A 277 -23.04 0.36 6.79
N GLN A 278 -22.18 0.71 7.75
CA GLN A 278 -21.76 2.10 8.00
C GLN A 278 -20.52 2.44 7.15
N TYR A 279 -20.67 2.49 5.84
CA TYR A 279 -19.58 2.70 4.89
C TYR A 279 -18.91 4.06 5.03
N ASP A 280 -19.65 5.12 5.34
CA ASP A 280 -19.16 6.48 5.58
C ASP A 280 -18.21 6.58 6.77
N ARG A 281 -18.27 5.62 7.69
CA ARG A 281 -17.38 5.51 8.87
C ARG A 281 -16.17 4.61 8.66
N HIS A 282 -16.02 3.99 7.47
CA HIS A 282 -14.85 3.16 7.17
C HIS A 282 -13.58 4.00 7.26
N LEU A 283 -12.55 3.48 7.96
CA LEU A 283 -11.33 4.25 8.22
C LEU A 283 -10.67 4.79 6.94
N THR A 284 -10.67 4.01 5.86
CA THR A 284 -10.12 4.44 4.55
C THR A 284 -10.92 5.61 3.99
N ARG A 285 -12.26 5.58 4.10
CA ARG A 285 -13.12 6.71 3.69
C ARG A 285 -12.79 7.97 4.44
N VAL A 286 -12.66 7.85 5.78
CA VAL A 286 -12.31 8.99 6.65
C VAL A 286 -10.92 9.52 6.34
N ALA A 287 -9.94 8.65 6.12
CA ALA A 287 -8.59 9.06 5.74
C ALA A 287 -8.57 9.77 4.37
N ALA A 288 -9.30 9.24 3.38
CA ALA A 288 -9.42 9.83 2.05
C ALA A 288 -10.06 11.23 2.11
N GLN A 289 -11.15 11.39 2.83
CA GLN A 289 -11.80 12.70 3.01
C GLN A 289 -10.85 13.74 3.59
N ARG A 290 -10.11 13.41 4.66
CA ARG A 290 -9.10 14.29 5.27
C ARG A 290 -7.98 14.65 4.27
N CYS A 291 -7.57 13.68 3.45
CA CYS A 291 -6.56 13.91 2.42
C CYS A 291 -7.08 14.87 1.34
N TYR A 292 -8.28 14.65 0.83
CA TYR A 292 -8.93 15.50 -0.17
C TYR A 292 -9.18 16.92 0.35
N GLU A 293 -9.66 17.07 1.58
CA GLU A 293 -9.84 18.38 2.22
C GLU A 293 -8.51 19.15 2.32
N MET A 294 -7.43 18.48 2.75
CA MET A 294 -6.09 19.10 2.81
C MET A 294 -5.58 19.50 1.42
N ALA A 295 -5.79 18.65 0.43
CA ALA A 295 -5.35 18.87 -0.96
C ALA A 295 -6.21 19.85 -1.73
N GLN A 296 -7.45 20.11 -1.29
CA GLN A 296 -8.50 20.84 -2.02
C GLN A 296 -8.76 20.20 -3.40
N ALA A 297 -8.83 18.88 -3.43
CA ALA A 297 -9.08 18.05 -4.60
C ALA A 297 -10.05 16.92 -4.23
N GLY A 298 -10.69 16.28 -5.23
CA GLY A 298 -11.60 15.17 -5.05
C GLY A 298 -11.15 13.91 -5.81
N PRO A 299 -11.88 12.81 -5.66
CA PRO A 299 -11.59 11.57 -6.41
C PRO A 299 -11.74 11.75 -7.93
N GLU A 300 -12.54 12.72 -8.39
CA GLU A 300 -12.74 13.07 -9.79
C GLU A 300 -11.51 13.74 -10.45
N ASP A 301 -10.60 14.28 -9.63
CA ASP A 301 -9.38 14.95 -10.09
C ASP A 301 -8.21 13.97 -10.28
N LEU A 302 -8.36 12.68 -9.88
CA LEU A 302 -7.29 11.70 -9.90
C LEU A 302 -7.00 11.17 -11.30
N ASP A 303 -5.73 11.05 -11.63
CA ASP A 303 -5.23 10.43 -12.87
C ASP A 303 -4.71 9.01 -12.65
N LEU A 304 -4.34 8.64 -11.42
CA LEU A 304 -3.72 7.37 -11.07
C LEU A 304 -3.91 7.04 -9.59
N ALA A 305 -4.05 5.76 -9.23
CA ALA A 305 -4.01 5.33 -7.84
C ALA A 305 -3.20 4.04 -7.62
N GLU A 306 -2.50 3.96 -6.49
CA GLU A 306 -1.96 2.72 -5.90
C GLU A 306 -2.72 2.43 -4.61
N LEU A 307 -3.54 1.38 -4.61
CA LEU A 307 -4.40 0.97 -3.50
C LEU A 307 -3.83 -0.25 -2.79
N HIS A 308 -4.17 -0.44 -1.53
CA HIS A 308 -3.70 -1.56 -0.70
C HIS A 308 -4.44 -2.86 -1.05
N ASP A 309 -4.04 -3.52 -2.11
CA ASP A 309 -4.59 -4.78 -2.59
C ASP A 309 -3.87 -6.00 -2.00
N ALA A 310 -3.82 -6.13 -0.67
CA ALA A 310 -3.30 -7.35 -0.04
C ALA A 310 -4.11 -8.62 -0.45
N SER A 311 -5.30 -8.40 -0.98
CA SER A 311 -6.11 -9.37 -1.71
C SER A 311 -6.89 -8.69 -2.82
N ALA A 312 -7.34 -9.45 -3.81
CA ALA A 312 -8.07 -8.88 -4.95
C ALA A 312 -9.37 -8.15 -4.56
N ILE A 313 -10.10 -8.65 -3.57
CA ILE A 313 -11.29 -7.96 -3.06
C ILE A 313 -10.96 -6.61 -2.42
N ALA A 314 -9.78 -6.47 -1.79
CA ALA A 314 -9.40 -5.23 -1.15
C ALA A 314 -9.27 -4.08 -2.16
N GLU A 315 -8.78 -4.31 -3.39
CA GLU A 315 -8.79 -3.28 -4.43
C GLU A 315 -10.20 -2.79 -4.75
N ILE A 316 -11.18 -3.70 -4.87
CA ILE A 316 -12.60 -3.35 -5.08
C ILE A 316 -13.10 -2.47 -3.93
N LEU A 317 -12.92 -2.91 -2.70
CA LEU A 317 -13.36 -2.19 -1.50
C LEU A 317 -12.70 -0.80 -1.39
N HIS A 318 -11.41 -0.71 -1.70
CA HIS A 318 -10.70 0.57 -1.61
C HIS A 318 -11.04 1.51 -2.77
N CYS A 319 -11.38 1.02 -3.97
CA CYS A 319 -11.96 1.88 -5.01
C CYS A 319 -13.22 2.59 -4.51
N GLU A 320 -14.09 1.87 -3.81
CA GLU A 320 -15.33 2.40 -3.23
C GLU A 320 -15.04 3.34 -2.05
N ASN A 321 -14.16 2.94 -1.14
CA ASN A 321 -13.83 3.69 0.06
C ASN A 321 -13.14 5.02 -0.24
N VAL A 322 -12.24 5.09 -1.24
CA VAL A 322 -11.61 6.36 -1.64
C VAL A 322 -12.50 7.18 -2.60
N GLY A 323 -13.67 6.67 -2.99
CA GLY A 323 -14.68 7.39 -3.75
C GLY A 323 -14.52 7.36 -5.27
N LEU A 324 -13.80 6.37 -5.83
CA LEU A 324 -13.62 6.24 -7.29
C LEU A 324 -14.88 5.71 -7.98
N CYS A 325 -15.77 5.08 -7.23
CA CYS A 325 -17.10 4.64 -7.64
C CYS A 325 -18.03 4.54 -6.41
N PRO A 326 -19.35 4.45 -6.61
CA PRO A 326 -20.29 4.13 -5.54
C PRO A 326 -20.02 2.76 -4.91
N TYR A 327 -20.50 2.58 -3.66
CA TYR A 327 -20.46 1.27 -3.00
C TYR A 327 -21.23 0.21 -3.79
N GLY A 328 -20.61 -0.96 -3.98
CA GLY A 328 -21.12 -2.07 -4.76
C GLY A 328 -20.72 -2.03 -6.25
N GLU A 329 -20.12 -0.96 -6.74
CA GLU A 329 -19.76 -0.79 -8.16
C GLU A 329 -18.25 -1.05 -8.45
N GLY A 330 -17.43 -1.29 -7.45
CA GLY A 330 -15.99 -1.51 -7.63
C GLY A 330 -15.67 -2.71 -8.53
N GLY A 331 -16.47 -3.78 -8.45
CA GLY A 331 -16.34 -4.94 -9.33
C GLY A 331 -16.60 -4.60 -10.79
N SER A 332 -17.68 -3.83 -11.07
CA SER A 332 -18.04 -3.37 -12.41
C SER A 332 -17.03 -2.36 -12.96
N LEU A 333 -16.47 -1.50 -12.09
CA LEU A 333 -15.41 -0.57 -12.47
C LEU A 333 -14.18 -1.32 -13.00
N VAL A 334 -13.75 -2.39 -12.33
CA VAL A 334 -12.63 -3.21 -12.78
C VAL A 334 -12.95 -3.95 -14.08
N GLU A 335 -14.13 -4.58 -14.17
CA GLU A 335 -14.56 -5.36 -15.33
C GLU A 335 -14.70 -4.49 -16.59
N SER A 336 -15.04 -3.21 -16.46
CA SER A 336 -15.10 -2.26 -17.57
C SER A 336 -13.74 -1.97 -18.24
N GLY A 337 -12.62 -2.38 -17.62
CA GLY A 337 -11.27 -2.04 -18.07
C GLY A 337 -10.80 -0.64 -17.71
N ALA A 338 -11.64 0.16 -17.03
CA ALA A 338 -11.31 1.54 -16.66
C ALA A 338 -10.06 1.64 -15.77
N THR A 339 -9.74 0.60 -15.01
CA THR A 339 -8.61 0.53 -14.06
C THR A 339 -7.33 -0.07 -14.64
N THR A 340 -7.33 -0.45 -15.92
CA THR A 340 -6.11 -0.93 -16.62
C THR A 340 -5.16 0.21 -16.93
N LEU A 341 -3.91 -0.08 -17.25
CA LEU A 341 -2.87 0.91 -17.61
C LEU A 341 -3.31 1.86 -18.73
N GLY A 342 -4.12 1.38 -19.69
CA GLY A 342 -4.69 2.20 -20.77
C GLY A 342 -6.10 2.71 -20.49
N GLY A 343 -6.65 2.46 -19.31
CA GLY A 343 -7.99 2.87 -18.91
C GLY A 343 -8.05 4.35 -18.49
N ARG A 344 -9.26 4.82 -18.18
CA ARG A 344 -9.49 6.22 -17.78
C ARG A 344 -8.91 6.60 -16.42
N LEU A 345 -8.76 5.63 -15.52
CA LEU A 345 -8.19 5.78 -14.18
C LEU A 345 -7.36 4.54 -13.83
N PRO A 346 -6.12 4.46 -14.28
CA PRO A 346 -5.26 3.33 -13.99
C PRO A 346 -5.07 3.11 -12.48
N ILE A 347 -5.21 1.85 -12.03
CA ILE A 347 -5.06 1.47 -10.61
C ILE A 347 -4.04 0.34 -10.51
N ASN A 348 -3.11 0.48 -9.54
CA ASN A 348 -2.09 -0.52 -9.27
C ASN A 348 -1.24 -0.87 -10.50
N VAL A 349 -0.80 0.17 -11.23
CA VAL A 349 0.03 0.01 -12.43
C VAL A 349 1.40 -0.61 -12.13
N SER A 350 1.81 -0.57 -10.87
CA SER A 350 3.00 -1.28 -10.40
C SER A 350 2.84 -2.81 -10.40
N GLY A 351 1.60 -3.31 -10.48
CA GLY A 351 1.19 -4.69 -10.26
C GLY A 351 0.54 -4.90 -8.89
N GLY A 352 0.36 -3.83 -8.11
CA GLY A 352 -0.20 -3.87 -6.77
C GLY A 352 0.61 -4.75 -5.80
N LEU A 353 0.07 -4.98 -4.62
CA LEU A 353 0.64 -5.91 -3.66
C LEU A 353 0.49 -7.36 -4.14
N LEU A 354 -0.60 -7.64 -4.88
CA LEU A 354 -0.93 -8.97 -5.39
C LEU A 354 0.17 -9.58 -6.25
N SER A 355 0.82 -8.79 -7.08
CA SER A 355 1.78 -9.30 -8.05
C SER A 355 3.16 -8.67 -7.93
N LYS A 356 3.23 -7.35 -7.68
CA LYS A 356 4.51 -6.70 -7.38
C LYS A 356 5.15 -7.28 -6.13
N GLY A 357 4.36 -7.53 -5.07
CA GLY A 357 4.82 -8.05 -3.79
C GLY A 357 4.46 -7.14 -2.60
N HIS A 358 4.47 -7.72 -1.40
CA HIS A 358 4.00 -7.09 -0.17
C HIS A 358 5.00 -7.24 0.99
N PRO A 359 6.12 -6.51 1.01
CA PRO A 359 6.98 -6.41 2.21
C PRO A 359 6.33 -5.43 3.20
N ILE A 360 5.65 -5.96 4.21
CA ILE A 360 4.65 -5.31 5.06
C ILE A 360 5.02 -3.87 5.44
N GLY A 361 6.09 -3.66 6.20
CA GLY A 361 6.49 -2.33 6.69
C GLY A 361 6.98 -1.36 5.61
N ALA A 362 7.32 -1.87 4.41
CA ALA A 362 7.81 -1.08 3.29
C ALA A 362 6.72 -0.68 2.29
N THR A 363 5.51 -1.22 2.40
CA THR A 363 4.47 -1.14 1.37
C THR A 363 4.15 0.30 0.96
N GLY A 364 3.90 1.20 1.90
CA GLY A 364 3.56 2.59 1.56
C GLY A 364 4.69 3.34 0.85
N ALA A 365 5.95 3.13 1.25
CA ALA A 365 7.09 3.73 0.56
C ALA A 365 7.22 3.20 -0.87
N ILE A 366 6.90 1.94 -1.11
CA ILE A 366 6.94 1.29 -2.43
C ILE A 366 5.78 1.77 -3.33
N GLN A 367 4.58 1.99 -2.78
CA GLN A 367 3.48 2.63 -3.51
C GLN A 367 3.88 4.04 -3.95
N LEU A 368 4.46 4.82 -3.05
CA LEU A 368 4.92 6.18 -3.33
C LEU A 368 6.10 6.22 -4.31
N PHE A 369 6.99 5.21 -4.29
CA PHE A 369 8.02 5.04 -5.32
C PHE A 369 7.38 4.96 -6.71
N GLU A 370 6.35 4.14 -6.89
CA GLU A 370 5.65 4.03 -8.17
C GLU A 370 4.99 5.35 -8.56
N LEU A 371 4.24 5.98 -7.66
CA LEU A 371 3.54 7.23 -7.97
C LEU A 371 4.51 8.37 -8.34
N VAL A 372 5.63 8.50 -7.62
CA VAL A 372 6.67 9.49 -7.95
C VAL A 372 7.28 9.22 -9.31
N THR A 373 7.56 7.96 -9.63
CA THR A 373 8.10 7.54 -10.93
C THR A 373 7.12 7.87 -12.06
N GLN A 374 5.82 7.63 -11.86
CA GLN A 374 4.75 7.96 -12.81
C GLN A 374 4.60 9.48 -13.02
N LEU A 375 4.54 10.26 -11.94
CA LEU A 375 4.43 11.72 -11.98
C LEU A 375 5.62 12.40 -12.64
N ARG A 376 6.79 11.78 -12.63
CA ARG A 376 8.00 12.24 -13.30
C ARG A 376 8.07 11.82 -14.77
N GLY A 377 7.21 10.90 -15.23
CA GLY A 377 7.27 10.34 -16.57
C GLY A 377 8.42 9.35 -16.77
N GLU A 378 8.85 8.67 -15.71
CA GLU A 378 10.03 7.81 -15.68
C GLU A 378 9.68 6.31 -15.56
N ALA A 379 8.40 5.95 -15.71
CA ALA A 379 7.92 4.57 -15.49
C ALA A 379 8.15 3.61 -16.68
N GLY A 380 8.70 4.09 -17.81
CA GLY A 380 8.99 3.25 -18.97
C GLY A 380 7.74 2.63 -19.58
N GLU A 381 7.74 1.30 -19.81
CA GLU A 381 6.62 0.59 -20.44
C GLU A 381 5.33 0.60 -19.62
N ARG A 382 5.40 0.84 -18.31
CA ARG A 382 4.23 0.95 -17.42
C ARG A 382 3.77 2.38 -17.19
N GLN A 383 4.29 3.35 -17.96
CA GLN A 383 3.91 4.76 -17.83
C GLN A 383 2.44 4.97 -18.20
N ALA A 384 1.65 5.45 -17.24
CA ALA A 384 0.32 5.96 -17.52
C ALA A 384 0.39 7.34 -18.21
N PRO A 385 -0.53 7.65 -19.14
CA PRO A 385 -0.52 8.92 -19.85
C PRO A 385 -0.88 10.10 -18.91
N ASP A 386 -0.22 11.23 -19.10
CA ASP A 386 -0.57 12.55 -18.53
C ASP A 386 -0.85 12.62 -17.03
N VAL A 387 -0.20 11.79 -16.21
CA VAL A 387 -0.39 11.77 -14.76
C VAL A 387 0.06 13.08 -14.12
N ARG A 388 -0.83 13.77 -13.43
CA ARG A 388 -0.59 15.02 -12.70
C ARG A 388 -0.89 14.89 -11.23
N LEU A 389 -1.96 14.18 -10.88
CA LEU A 389 -2.44 13.96 -9.53
C LEU A 389 -2.62 12.46 -9.28
N ALA A 390 -1.92 11.93 -8.28
CA ALA A 390 -1.89 10.51 -8.00
C ALA A 390 -2.09 10.22 -6.51
N LEU A 391 -2.86 9.17 -6.20
CA LEU A 391 -3.23 8.79 -4.85
C LEU A 391 -2.60 7.46 -4.47
N ALA A 392 -2.01 7.39 -3.27
CA ALA A 392 -1.70 6.15 -2.57
C ALA A 392 -2.64 5.95 -1.39
N GLU A 393 -3.24 4.78 -1.29
CA GLU A 393 -3.98 4.32 -0.12
C GLU A 393 -3.25 3.12 0.48
N ASN A 394 -3.00 3.16 1.80
CA ASN A 394 -2.24 2.13 2.49
C ASN A 394 -2.89 1.79 3.84
N GLY A 395 -3.62 0.69 3.87
CA GLY A 395 -4.15 0.07 5.08
C GLY A 395 -3.08 -0.71 5.86
N GLY A 396 -3.32 -0.95 7.16
CA GLY A 396 -2.39 -1.72 7.98
C GLY A 396 -3.00 -2.34 9.22
N GLY A 397 -2.64 -3.61 9.47
CA GLY A 397 -3.19 -4.39 10.57
C GLY A 397 -4.67 -4.67 10.41
N PHE A 398 -5.31 -5.12 11.50
CA PHE A 398 -6.76 -5.34 11.52
C PHE A 398 -7.32 -5.09 12.91
N HIS A 399 -8.47 -4.42 13.01
CA HIS A 399 -9.18 -4.21 14.26
C HIS A 399 -10.67 -4.04 13.99
N GLY A 400 -11.49 -4.79 14.68
CA GLY A 400 -12.94 -4.81 14.42
C GLY A 400 -13.26 -5.44 13.06
N LEU A 401 -13.84 -4.65 12.17
CA LEU A 401 -14.32 -5.09 10.85
C LEU A 401 -13.51 -4.52 9.68
N GLU A 402 -12.41 -3.84 9.97
CA GLU A 402 -11.60 -3.09 9.00
C GLU A 402 -10.12 -3.08 9.40
N GLU A 403 -9.25 -2.47 8.60
CA GLU A 403 -7.84 -2.28 8.97
C GLU A 403 -7.72 -1.47 10.26
N ALA A 404 -6.63 -1.64 11.01
CA ALA A 404 -6.39 -0.91 12.25
C ALA A 404 -5.95 0.53 12.02
N ALA A 405 -5.22 0.78 10.94
CA ALA A 405 -4.74 2.11 10.53
C ALA A 405 -4.81 2.24 9.00
N CYS A 406 -5.07 3.45 8.51
CA CYS A 406 -5.00 3.77 7.10
C CYS A 406 -4.38 5.15 6.90
N VAL A 407 -3.55 5.27 5.88
CA VAL A 407 -2.97 6.53 5.40
C VAL A 407 -3.28 6.69 3.92
N VAL A 408 -3.85 7.82 3.55
CA VAL A 408 -4.07 8.23 2.16
C VAL A 408 -3.17 9.42 1.85
N THR A 409 -2.39 9.32 0.78
CA THR A 409 -1.44 10.36 0.36
C THR A 409 -1.74 10.77 -1.07
N LEU A 410 -1.87 12.07 -1.30
CA LEU A 410 -2.07 12.67 -2.61
C LEU A 410 -0.81 13.39 -3.06
N LEU A 411 -0.29 13.00 -4.21
CA LEU A 411 0.92 13.54 -4.82
C LEU A 411 0.58 14.31 -6.09
N GLU A 412 1.29 15.42 -6.33
CA GLU A 412 1.14 16.25 -7.53
C GLU A 412 2.47 16.49 -8.22
N ARG A 413 2.44 16.44 -9.56
CA ARG A 413 3.58 16.78 -10.41
C ARG A 413 3.92 18.26 -10.29
N PRO A 414 5.20 18.65 -10.13
CA PRO A 414 5.60 20.05 -10.04
C PRO A 414 5.24 20.85 -11.30
N GLY A 415 4.77 22.09 -11.09
CA GLY A 415 4.48 23.01 -12.19
C GLY A 415 3.20 22.68 -12.97
N SER A 416 2.37 21.77 -12.51
CA SER A 416 1.03 21.58 -13.05
C SER A 416 0.23 22.86 -12.84
N ALA A 417 -0.44 23.35 -13.89
CA ALA A 417 -1.47 24.36 -13.73
C ALA A 417 -2.58 23.78 -12.81
N PRO A 418 -3.28 24.63 -12.02
CA PRO A 418 -4.41 24.15 -11.24
C PRO A 418 -5.30 23.27 -12.10
N HIS A 419 -5.64 22.08 -11.63
CA HIS A 419 -6.51 21.15 -12.37
C HIS A 419 -7.81 21.90 -12.71
N PRO A 420 -8.15 22.10 -13.99
CA PRO A 420 -9.48 22.58 -14.30
C PRO A 420 -10.43 21.49 -13.78
N ARG A 421 -11.29 21.83 -12.79
CA ARG A 421 -12.34 20.91 -12.35
C ARG A 421 -12.99 20.35 -13.61
N ARG A 422 -12.98 19.04 -13.79
CA ARG A 422 -13.73 18.39 -14.87
C ARG A 422 -15.19 18.74 -14.61
N ALA A 423 -15.66 19.80 -15.29
CA ALA A 423 -17.05 20.19 -15.24
C ALA A 423 -17.85 19.14 -16.00
N GLY A 424 -18.66 18.39 -15.31
CA GLY A 424 -19.60 17.45 -15.88
C GLY A 424 -19.55 16.13 -15.12
N ASP A 425 -20.42 16.00 -14.17
CA ASP A 425 -21.47 15.00 -13.99
C ASP A 425 -22.05 15.16 -12.58
N ILE A 426 -22.81 16.27 -12.41
CA ILE A 426 -23.86 16.34 -11.39
C ILE A 426 -25.15 16.45 -12.20
N GLU A 427 -25.72 15.31 -12.55
CA GLU A 427 -27.15 15.10 -12.76
C GLU A 427 -27.59 13.82 -12.04
#